data_12fff575ffac26be7948082a37a37850
#
_entry.id   12fff575ffac26be7948082a37a37850
#
_cell.length_a   1.000
_cell.length_b   1.000
_cell.length_c   1.000
_cell.angle_alpha   90.00
_cell.angle_beta   90.00
_cell.angle_gamma   90.00
#
_symmetry.space_group_name_H-M   'P 1'
#
loop_
_entity.id
_entity.type
_entity.pdbx_description
1 polymer ?
#
loop_
_entity_poly.entity_id
_entity_poly.type
_entity_poly.pdbx_seq_one_letter_code
_entity_poly.pdbx_strand_id
1 'polypeptide(L)'
;MAAVGIDDAELEYFVFDPNVFPARKATGSDVDIVAESAVNFYEGVTRAEVDAFYAAMVDPSDKTPVSYGLNSRVVKGEDGVVREEVYKVGGLYGPALEKICAELEKAADVAENQTQKDYIADLVAYYRSGDLKLWDEYNIKWVNDTLGTVDFVNGFVEDYNDPLGRKATWEGLVNFKDYEASRRTELISENAQWFEDNSPVDSRFKKAEVKGVTAKVINVAVLAGDCYPAAPIGINLPNADWIRREHGSKSVTIANLTSAYNVAAQ
;
A
#
# COMPACT_ATOMS: atom_id res chain seq x y z
N MET A 1 1.68 -9.12 -33.31
CA MET A 1 0.21 -9.23 -33.36
C MET A 1 -0.29 -9.97 -34.62
N ALA A 2 0.33 -9.82 -35.77
CA ALA A 2 -0.03 -10.58 -36.99
C ALA A 2 -0.11 -12.12 -36.81
N ALA A 3 0.68 -12.69 -35.89
CA ALA A 3 0.66 -14.14 -35.62
C ALA A 3 -0.64 -14.65 -34.93
N VAL A 4 -1.47 -13.74 -34.39
CA VAL A 4 -2.77 -14.05 -33.75
C VAL A 4 -3.95 -13.46 -34.48
N GLY A 5 -3.72 -12.90 -35.70
CA GLY A 5 -4.79 -12.40 -36.60
C GLY A 5 -5.38 -11.05 -36.20
N ILE A 6 -4.71 -10.29 -35.33
CA ILE A 6 -5.10 -8.93 -34.94
C ILE A 6 -4.29 -7.95 -35.80
N ASP A 7 -4.94 -7.10 -36.59
CA ASP A 7 -4.27 -6.05 -37.33
C ASP A 7 -3.95 -4.82 -36.47
N ASP A 8 -3.10 -3.93 -36.99
CA ASP A 8 -2.63 -2.78 -36.20
C ASP A 8 -3.76 -1.75 -35.93
N ALA A 9 -4.71 -1.62 -36.87
CA ALA A 9 -5.85 -0.70 -36.70
C ALA A 9 -6.86 -1.22 -35.66
N GLU A 10 -7.08 -2.53 -35.66
CA GLU A 10 -7.90 -3.18 -34.64
C GLU A 10 -7.25 -3.06 -33.23
N LEU A 11 -5.92 -3.24 -33.16
CA LEU A 11 -5.16 -3.05 -31.94
C LEU A 11 -5.23 -1.60 -31.46
N GLU A 12 -5.04 -0.62 -32.35
CA GLU A 12 -5.12 0.80 -32.04
C GLU A 12 -6.50 1.16 -31.49
N TYR A 13 -7.57 0.66 -32.12
CA TYR A 13 -8.94 0.83 -31.63
C TYR A 13 -9.13 0.29 -30.22
N PHE A 14 -8.68 -0.93 -29.93
CA PHE A 14 -8.83 -1.51 -28.61
C PHE A 14 -7.98 -0.84 -27.53
N VAL A 15 -6.81 -0.32 -27.88
CA VAL A 15 -5.86 0.24 -26.89
C VAL A 15 -6.15 1.71 -26.59
N PHE A 16 -6.59 2.49 -27.61
CA PHE A 16 -6.62 3.95 -27.50
C PHE A 16 -8.03 4.56 -27.57
N ASP A 17 -9.06 3.81 -27.97
CA ASP A 17 -10.41 4.34 -27.98
C ASP A 17 -11.02 4.31 -26.56
N PRO A 18 -11.25 5.47 -25.91
CA PRO A 18 -11.76 5.55 -24.55
C PRO A 18 -13.20 5.01 -24.40
N ASN A 19 -13.94 4.85 -25.51
CA ASN A 19 -15.29 4.28 -25.47
C ASN A 19 -15.27 2.74 -25.46
N VAL A 20 -14.16 2.13 -25.87
CA VAL A 20 -13.99 0.67 -25.87
C VAL A 20 -13.39 0.19 -24.55
N PHE A 21 -12.37 0.88 -24.07
CA PHE A 21 -11.76 0.60 -22.77
C PHE A 21 -11.76 1.85 -21.91
N PRO A 22 -12.68 1.96 -20.95
CA PRO A 22 -12.67 3.07 -20.00
C PRO A 22 -11.34 3.08 -19.26
N ALA A 23 -10.81 4.29 -19.03
CA ALA A 23 -9.60 4.47 -18.28
C ALA A 23 -9.74 3.89 -16.87
N ARG A 24 -8.70 3.21 -16.38
CA ARG A 24 -8.68 2.69 -15.00
C ARG A 24 -9.01 3.78 -13.99
N LYS A 25 -8.43 4.98 -14.17
CA LYS A 25 -8.82 6.18 -13.45
C LYS A 25 -9.24 7.25 -14.46
N ALA A 26 -10.49 7.62 -14.45
CA ALA A 26 -10.98 8.72 -15.23
C ALA A 26 -10.40 10.05 -14.74
N THR A 27 -10.15 10.97 -15.66
CA THR A 27 -9.61 12.30 -15.39
C THR A 27 -10.45 13.34 -16.13
N GLY A 28 -10.55 14.54 -15.57
CA GLY A 28 -11.27 15.65 -16.15
C GLY A 28 -12.09 16.42 -15.11
N SER A 29 -12.36 17.69 -15.39
CA SER A 29 -13.15 18.55 -14.49
C SER A 29 -14.66 18.29 -14.57
N ASP A 30 -15.11 17.76 -15.72
CA ASP A 30 -16.53 17.62 -16.05
C ASP A 30 -17.01 16.15 -15.99
N VAL A 31 -16.21 15.30 -15.38
CA VAL A 31 -16.47 13.84 -15.28
C VAL A 31 -16.62 13.47 -13.81
N ASP A 32 -17.57 12.59 -13.51
CA ASP A 32 -17.58 11.90 -12.21
C ASP A 32 -16.53 10.80 -12.24
N ILE A 33 -15.35 11.09 -11.68
CA ILE A 33 -14.21 10.18 -11.71
C ILE A 33 -14.46 8.87 -10.95
N VAL A 34 -15.45 8.82 -10.08
CA VAL A 34 -15.86 7.58 -9.37
C VAL A 34 -16.72 6.72 -10.28
N ALA A 35 -17.69 7.32 -10.95
CA ALA A 35 -18.61 6.60 -11.83
C ALA A 35 -17.95 6.13 -13.14
N GLU A 36 -17.00 6.93 -13.67
CA GLU A 36 -16.38 6.71 -14.98
C GLU A 36 -15.05 5.91 -14.91
N SER A 37 -14.51 5.65 -13.70
CA SER A 37 -13.28 4.87 -13.56
C SER A 37 -13.55 3.37 -13.61
N ALA A 38 -12.72 2.63 -14.36
CA ALA A 38 -12.78 1.18 -14.48
C ALA A 38 -12.13 0.49 -13.26
N VAL A 39 -12.70 0.69 -12.08
CA VAL A 39 -12.25 0.10 -10.81
C VAL A 39 -13.42 -0.61 -10.12
N ASN A 40 -13.12 -1.52 -9.22
CA ASN A 40 -14.11 -2.28 -8.45
C ASN A 40 -14.30 -1.76 -7.00
N PHE A 41 -13.83 -0.55 -6.73
CA PHE A 41 -13.93 0.06 -5.40
C PHE A 41 -15.27 0.73 -5.14
N TYR A 42 -16.03 1.01 -6.20
CA TYR A 42 -17.27 1.76 -6.14
C TYR A 42 -18.34 1.08 -7.01
N GLU A 43 -19.55 0.94 -6.49
CA GLU A 43 -20.64 0.32 -7.23
C GLU A 43 -21.94 1.13 -7.01
N GLY A 44 -22.47 1.69 -8.08
CA GLY A 44 -23.72 2.44 -8.09
C GLY A 44 -23.69 3.78 -7.32
N VAL A 45 -22.51 4.31 -7.05
CA VAL A 45 -22.29 5.56 -6.31
C VAL A 45 -21.61 6.63 -7.16
N THR A 46 -21.89 7.89 -6.85
CA THR A 46 -21.21 9.05 -7.41
C THR A 46 -20.09 9.53 -6.46
N ARG A 47 -19.18 10.34 -6.98
CA ARG A 47 -18.14 10.99 -6.18
C ARG A 47 -18.73 11.76 -5.01
N ALA A 48 -19.79 12.55 -5.23
CA ALA A 48 -20.43 13.35 -4.18
C ALA A 48 -20.98 12.49 -3.04
N GLU A 49 -21.55 11.32 -3.36
CA GLU A 49 -22.06 10.38 -2.35
C GLU A 49 -20.93 9.76 -1.54
N VAL A 50 -19.83 9.38 -2.19
CA VAL A 50 -18.66 8.82 -1.51
C VAL A 50 -18.00 9.86 -0.60
N ASP A 51 -17.84 11.10 -1.09
CA ASP A 51 -17.26 12.18 -0.30
C ASP A 51 -18.13 12.49 0.94
N ALA A 52 -19.44 12.53 0.79
CA ALA A 52 -20.38 12.75 1.92
C ALA A 52 -20.35 11.57 2.92
N PHE A 53 -20.26 10.33 2.42
CA PHE A 53 -20.20 9.13 3.25
C PHE A 53 -18.97 9.14 4.17
N TYR A 54 -17.78 9.40 3.63
CA TYR A 54 -16.57 9.44 4.43
C TYR A 54 -16.43 10.72 5.27
N ALA A 55 -16.93 11.87 4.79
CA ALA A 55 -16.93 13.10 5.58
C ALA A 55 -17.69 12.95 6.90
N ALA A 56 -18.74 12.12 6.92
CA ALA A 56 -19.51 11.83 8.14
C ALA A 56 -18.75 10.99 9.17
N MET A 57 -17.66 10.32 8.80
CA MET A 57 -16.83 9.49 9.68
C MET A 57 -15.66 10.26 10.30
N VAL A 58 -15.28 11.39 9.71
CA VAL A 58 -14.09 12.15 10.12
C VAL A 58 -14.38 12.95 11.38
N ASP A 59 -13.60 12.73 12.43
CA ASP A 59 -13.51 13.63 13.58
C ASP A 59 -12.32 14.58 13.38
N PRO A 60 -12.55 15.89 13.16
CA PRO A 60 -11.47 16.85 12.94
C PRO A 60 -10.55 17.05 14.16
N SER A 61 -10.94 16.58 15.34
CA SER A 61 -10.14 16.65 16.57
C SER A 61 -9.24 15.44 16.76
N ASP A 62 -9.47 14.34 16.00
CA ASP A 62 -8.64 13.14 16.04
C ASP A 62 -7.26 13.43 15.44
N LYS A 63 -6.21 13.22 16.24
CA LYS A 63 -4.81 13.41 15.82
C LYS A 63 -4.17 12.14 15.23
N THR A 64 -4.86 11.02 15.35
CA THR A 64 -4.45 9.70 14.90
C THR A 64 -5.54 9.04 14.05
N PRO A 65 -6.04 9.74 13.01
CA PRO A 65 -7.14 9.24 12.20
C PRO A 65 -6.70 8.01 11.43
N VAL A 66 -7.57 7.00 11.39
CA VAL A 66 -7.38 5.84 10.54
C VAL A 66 -7.59 6.23 9.06
N SER A 67 -7.02 5.46 8.15
CA SER A 67 -7.20 5.64 6.70
C SER A 67 -8.57 5.09 6.26
N TYR A 68 -9.64 5.83 6.56
CA TYR A 68 -11.01 5.43 6.25
C TYR A 68 -11.18 5.00 4.79
N GLY A 69 -11.67 3.79 4.57
CA GLY A 69 -11.94 3.23 3.26
C GLY A 69 -10.81 2.42 2.65
N LEU A 70 -9.65 2.33 3.31
CA LEU A 70 -8.46 1.67 2.77
C LEU A 70 -8.73 0.21 2.35
N ASN A 71 -9.41 -0.55 3.19
CA ASN A 71 -9.68 -1.98 3.04
C ASN A 71 -11.15 -2.28 2.74
N SER A 72 -11.77 -1.53 1.83
CA SER A 72 -13.20 -1.68 1.56
C SER A 72 -13.58 -1.21 0.16
N ARG A 73 -14.78 -1.57 -0.26
CA ARG A 73 -15.49 -0.90 -1.36
C ARG A 73 -16.74 -0.18 -0.86
N VAL A 74 -17.23 0.78 -1.62
CA VAL A 74 -18.50 1.47 -1.35
C VAL A 74 -19.54 1.05 -2.39
N VAL A 75 -20.70 0.64 -1.93
CA VAL A 75 -21.79 0.20 -2.76
C VAL A 75 -23.08 0.95 -2.39
N LYS A 76 -23.94 1.16 -3.37
CA LYS A 76 -25.30 1.67 -3.15
C LYS A 76 -26.28 0.53 -3.41
N GLY A 77 -26.97 0.13 -2.36
CA GLY A 77 -27.96 -0.93 -2.44
C GLY A 77 -29.20 -0.53 -3.26
N GLU A 78 -30.04 -1.50 -3.58
CA GLU A 78 -31.33 -1.26 -4.25
C GLU A 78 -32.26 -0.32 -3.45
N ASP A 79 -32.07 -0.26 -2.14
CA ASP A 79 -32.76 0.67 -1.22
C ASP A 79 -32.22 2.10 -1.27
N GLY A 80 -31.22 2.38 -2.14
CA GLY A 80 -30.58 3.68 -2.30
C GLY A 80 -29.61 4.07 -1.18
N VAL A 81 -29.34 3.16 -0.22
CA VAL A 81 -28.44 3.43 0.90
C VAL A 81 -27.00 3.12 0.51
N VAL A 82 -26.11 4.09 0.73
CA VAL A 82 -24.67 3.93 0.54
C VAL A 82 -24.09 3.18 1.74
N ARG A 83 -23.30 2.13 1.45
CA ARG A 83 -22.68 1.26 2.46
C ARG A 83 -21.24 0.98 2.11
N GLU A 84 -20.45 0.72 3.14
CA GLU A 84 -19.10 0.19 3.00
C GLU A 84 -19.10 -1.33 3.18
N GLU A 85 -18.47 -2.03 2.27
CA GLU A 85 -18.20 -3.47 2.38
C GLU A 85 -16.71 -3.67 2.67
N VAL A 86 -16.41 -3.98 3.92
CA VAL A 86 -15.05 -4.14 4.41
C VAL A 86 -14.47 -5.48 3.98
N TYR A 87 -13.22 -5.46 3.50
CA TYR A 87 -12.43 -6.65 3.16
C TYR A 87 -11.89 -7.28 4.44
N LYS A 88 -12.52 -8.36 4.85
CA LYS A 88 -12.17 -9.13 6.06
C LYS A 88 -12.60 -10.58 5.93
N VAL A 89 -12.14 -11.43 6.85
CA VAL A 89 -12.64 -12.80 6.98
C VAL A 89 -14.15 -12.77 7.15
N GLY A 90 -14.86 -13.57 6.35
CA GLY A 90 -16.33 -13.59 6.30
C GLY A 90 -16.97 -12.47 5.47
N GLY A 91 -16.19 -11.52 4.93
CA GLY A 91 -16.61 -10.49 3.99
C GLY A 91 -16.22 -10.79 2.55
N LEU A 92 -16.20 -9.75 1.71
CA LEU A 92 -15.65 -9.83 0.36
C LEU A 92 -14.16 -10.24 0.46
N TYR A 93 -13.70 -11.16 -0.37
CA TYR A 93 -12.39 -11.81 -0.28
C TYR A 93 -12.16 -12.69 0.97
N GLY A 94 -13.19 -12.92 1.79
CA GLY A 94 -13.11 -13.69 3.04
C GLY A 94 -12.33 -15.01 2.91
N PRO A 95 -12.65 -15.90 1.94
CA PRO A 95 -11.92 -17.17 1.78
C PRO A 95 -10.43 -17.03 1.48
N ALA A 96 -10.02 -15.96 0.78
CA ALA A 96 -8.60 -15.68 0.54
C ALA A 96 -7.92 -15.17 1.80
N LEU A 97 -8.55 -14.22 2.50
CA LEU A 97 -8.04 -13.66 3.74
C LEU A 97 -7.93 -14.71 4.86
N GLU A 98 -8.84 -15.67 4.92
CA GLU A 98 -8.77 -16.79 5.85
C GLU A 98 -7.52 -17.65 5.63
N LYS A 99 -7.17 -17.92 4.36
CA LYS A 99 -5.92 -18.62 4.02
C LYS A 99 -4.69 -17.80 4.39
N ILE A 100 -4.71 -16.49 4.14
CA ILE A 100 -3.62 -15.59 4.55
C ILE A 100 -3.44 -15.62 6.07
N CYS A 101 -4.52 -15.53 6.85
CA CYS A 101 -4.47 -15.63 8.31
C CYS A 101 -3.83 -16.95 8.76
N ALA A 102 -4.24 -18.07 8.16
CA ALA A 102 -3.69 -19.38 8.52
C ALA A 102 -2.17 -19.49 8.24
N GLU A 103 -1.67 -18.89 7.16
CA GLU A 103 -0.22 -18.87 6.88
C GLU A 103 0.52 -17.87 7.78
N LEU A 104 -0.07 -16.71 8.11
CA LEU A 104 0.49 -15.77 9.04
C LEU A 104 0.61 -16.35 10.46
N GLU A 105 -0.37 -17.14 10.92
CA GLU A 105 -0.31 -17.83 12.20
C GLU A 105 0.87 -18.80 12.27
N LYS A 106 1.14 -19.55 11.18
CA LYS A 106 2.35 -20.39 11.09
C LYS A 106 3.63 -19.57 11.08
N ALA A 107 3.62 -18.42 10.40
CA ALA A 107 4.77 -17.51 10.38
C ALA A 107 5.07 -16.96 11.78
N ALA A 108 4.05 -16.67 12.60
CA ALA A 108 4.21 -16.24 13.99
C ALA A 108 4.92 -17.28 14.86
N ASP A 109 4.78 -18.59 14.56
CA ASP A 109 5.44 -19.66 15.30
C ASP A 109 6.95 -19.72 15.04
N VAL A 110 7.41 -19.17 13.91
CA VAL A 110 8.83 -19.14 13.50
C VAL A 110 9.39 -17.71 13.48
N ALA A 111 8.68 -16.75 14.07
CA ALA A 111 9.11 -15.37 14.13
C ALA A 111 10.48 -15.22 14.78
N GLU A 112 11.35 -14.37 14.22
CA GLU A 112 12.73 -14.19 14.67
C GLU A 112 12.83 -13.48 16.03
N ASN A 113 11.81 -12.72 16.41
CA ASN A 113 11.75 -11.97 17.65
C ASN A 113 10.30 -11.73 18.11
N GLN A 114 10.13 -11.25 19.34
CA GLN A 114 8.80 -11.03 19.92
C GLN A 114 8.03 -9.91 19.21
N THR A 115 8.69 -8.83 18.78
CA THR A 115 8.06 -7.72 18.05
C THR A 115 7.47 -8.21 16.73
N GLN A 116 8.21 -9.08 16.02
CA GLN A 116 7.73 -9.71 14.78
C GLN A 116 6.49 -10.57 15.05
N LYS A 117 6.52 -11.38 16.09
CA LYS A 117 5.37 -12.19 16.48
C LYS A 117 4.15 -11.34 16.81
N ASP A 118 4.35 -10.25 17.53
CA ASP A 118 3.28 -9.35 17.95
C ASP A 118 2.64 -8.62 16.77
N TYR A 119 3.41 -8.10 15.81
CA TYR A 119 2.81 -7.44 14.66
C TYR A 119 2.13 -8.44 13.71
N ILE A 120 2.60 -9.68 13.62
CA ILE A 120 1.89 -10.71 12.87
C ILE A 120 0.52 -11.00 13.50
N ALA A 121 0.45 -11.04 14.83
CA ALA A 121 -0.82 -11.23 15.55
C ALA A 121 -1.81 -10.08 15.30
N ASP A 122 -1.34 -8.82 15.30
CA ASP A 122 -2.18 -7.66 14.97
C ASP A 122 -2.67 -7.71 13.52
N LEU A 123 -1.82 -8.12 12.58
CA LEU A 123 -2.21 -8.27 11.18
C LEU A 123 -3.29 -9.34 10.99
N VAL A 124 -3.18 -10.47 11.70
CA VAL A 124 -4.22 -11.50 11.71
C VAL A 124 -5.53 -10.95 12.29
N ALA A 125 -5.45 -10.23 13.42
CA ALA A 125 -6.61 -9.61 14.04
C ALA A 125 -7.26 -8.57 13.12
N TYR A 126 -6.47 -7.77 12.42
CA TYR A 126 -6.93 -6.85 11.38
C TYR A 126 -7.69 -7.57 10.26
N TYR A 127 -7.14 -8.62 9.68
CA TYR A 127 -7.82 -9.36 8.62
C TYR A 127 -9.11 -10.03 9.08
N ARG A 128 -9.18 -10.45 10.34
CA ARG A 128 -10.39 -11.04 10.92
C ARG A 128 -11.48 -10.02 11.21
N SER A 129 -11.12 -8.85 11.70
CA SER A 129 -12.08 -7.80 12.10
C SER A 129 -12.36 -6.78 10.99
N GLY A 130 -11.36 -6.45 10.17
CA GLY A 130 -11.37 -5.32 9.26
C GLY A 130 -11.11 -3.98 9.95
N ASP A 131 -10.70 -3.97 11.22
CA ASP A 131 -10.49 -2.77 12.03
C ASP A 131 -9.18 -2.06 11.63
N LEU A 132 -9.30 -0.86 11.10
CA LEU A 132 -8.16 -0.03 10.68
C LEU A 132 -7.27 0.46 11.84
N LYS A 133 -7.75 0.44 13.09
CA LYS A 133 -6.89 0.71 14.25
C LYS A 133 -5.88 -0.41 14.46
N LEU A 134 -6.29 -1.68 14.28
CA LEU A 134 -5.37 -2.81 14.32
C LEU A 134 -4.36 -2.77 13.16
N TRP A 135 -4.77 -2.25 12.00
CA TRP A 135 -3.84 -1.96 10.91
C TRP A 135 -2.77 -0.94 11.29
N ASP A 136 -3.17 0.13 11.97
CA ASP A 136 -2.23 1.14 12.46
C ASP A 136 -1.28 0.56 13.55
N GLU A 137 -1.80 -0.24 14.49
CA GLU A 137 -1.00 -0.93 15.51
C GLU A 137 0.02 -1.89 14.89
N TYR A 138 -0.41 -2.68 13.89
CA TYR A 138 0.49 -3.50 13.08
C TYR A 138 1.61 -2.67 12.48
N ASN A 139 1.29 -1.57 11.80
CA ASN A 139 2.26 -0.71 11.16
C ASN A 139 3.28 -0.11 12.15
N ILE A 140 2.82 0.34 13.31
CA ILE A 140 3.68 0.89 14.37
C ILE A 140 4.69 -0.16 14.85
N LYS A 141 4.22 -1.37 15.16
CA LYS A 141 5.10 -2.47 15.59
C LYS A 141 6.05 -2.90 14.49
N TRP A 142 5.54 -3.00 13.25
CA TRP A 142 6.35 -3.35 12.09
C TRP A 142 7.48 -2.34 11.84
N VAL A 143 7.23 -1.03 11.92
CA VAL A 143 8.26 0.01 11.81
C VAL A 143 9.34 -0.16 12.87
N ASN A 144 8.97 -0.52 14.09
CA ASN A 144 9.88 -0.67 15.22
C ASN A 144 10.71 -1.96 15.16
N ASP A 145 10.33 -2.96 14.37
CA ASP A 145 11.16 -4.16 14.17
C ASP A 145 12.30 -3.85 13.19
N THR A 146 13.47 -3.54 13.74
CA THR A 146 14.68 -3.26 12.96
C THR A 146 15.67 -4.43 12.92
N LEU A 147 15.41 -5.49 13.69
CA LEU A 147 16.35 -6.58 13.92
C LEU A 147 16.15 -7.77 12.99
N GLY A 148 14.92 -8.00 12.52
CA GLY A 148 14.59 -9.15 11.69
C GLY A 148 15.42 -9.22 10.39
N THR A 149 15.84 -10.42 10.05
CA THR A 149 16.50 -10.76 8.77
C THR A 149 15.47 -10.91 7.67
N VAL A 150 14.41 -11.65 7.94
CA VAL A 150 13.26 -11.83 7.07
C VAL A 150 12.19 -10.83 7.46
N ASP A 151 11.67 -10.12 6.48
CA ASP A 151 10.59 -9.14 6.68
C ASP A 151 9.57 -9.29 5.55
N PHE A 152 8.40 -8.71 5.72
CA PHE A 152 7.36 -8.75 4.71
C PHE A 152 6.47 -7.51 4.75
N VAL A 153 5.86 -7.21 3.60
CA VAL A 153 4.69 -6.35 3.47
C VAL A 153 3.52 -7.24 3.09
N ASN A 154 2.39 -7.08 3.74
CA ASN A 154 1.19 -7.87 3.46
C ASN A 154 -0.04 -7.07 3.90
N GLY A 155 -0.85 -6.65 2.94
CA GLY A 155 -2.03 -5.84 3.28
C GLY A 155 -2.66 -5.12 2.11
N PHE A 156 -3.68 -4.36 2.41
CA PHE A 156 -4.24 -3.34 1.52
C PHE A 156 -3.45 -2.06 1.76
N VAL A 157 -2.47 -1.76 0.89
CA VAL A 157 -1.43 -0.77 1.18
C VAL A 157 -1.50 0.44 0.24
N GLU A 158 -1.43 0.21 -1.08
CA GLU A 158 -1.27 1.26 -2.05
C GLU A 158 -2.59 1.64 -2.71
N ASP A 159 -2.88 2.94 -2.75
CA ASP A 159 -4.13 3.52 -3.23
C ASP A 159 -4.04 4.16 -4.63
N TYR A 160 -2.93 3.96 -5.34
CA TYR A 160 -2.71 4.54 -6.68
C TYR A 160 -3.77 4.18 -7.70
N ASN A 161 -4.44 3.06 -7.51
CA ASN A 161 -5.46 2.56 -8.41
C ASN A 161 -6.85 3.16 -8.15
N ASP A 162 -7.04 3.84 -7.04
CA ASP A 162 -8.29 4.51 -6.70
C ASP A 162 -8.30 5.95 -7.27
N PRO A 163 -9.35 6.37 -7.98
CA PRO A 163 -9.48 7.75 -8.46
C PRO A 163 -9.51 8.79 -7.33
N LEU A 164 -9.91 8.41 -6.13
CA LEU A 164 -9.93 9.29 -4.95
C LEU A 164 -8.68 9.13 -4.05
N GLY A 165 -7.78 8.18 -4.33
CA GLY A 165 -6.61 7.90 -3.50
C GLY A 165 -6.98 7.52 -2.07
N ARG A 166 -8.00 6.68 -1.90
CA ARG A 166 -8.54 6.28 -0.59
C ARG A 166 -8.55 4.78 -0.38
N LYS A 167 -8.79 4.02 -1.43
CA LYS A 167 -8.97 2.57 -1.39
C LYS A 167 -7.75 1.86 -1.93
N ALA A 168 -7.26 0.91 -1.15
CA ALA A 168 -6.03 0.22 -1.51
C ALA A 168 -6.28 -1.12 -2.21
N THR A 169 -5.32 -1.47 -3.05
CA THR A 169 -5.15 -2.83 -3.56
C THR A 169 -4.35 -3.67 -2.56
N TRP A 170 -4.59 -4.97 -2.58
CA TRP A 170 -3.82 -5.90 -1.75
C TRP A 170 -2.48 -6.21 -2.40
N GLU A 171 -1.44 -6.17 -1.60
CA GLU A 171 -0.09 -6.57 -2.01
C GLU A 171 0.60 -7.44 -0.97
N GLY A 172 1.53 -8.26 -1.45
CA GLY A 172 2.39 -9.08 -0.62
C GLY A 172 3.80 -9.10 -1.17
N LEU A 173 4.77 -8.89 -0.27
CA LEU A 173 6.18 -8.93 -0.58
C LEU A 173 6.91 -9.57 0.59
N VAL A 174 7.71 -10.62 0.32
CA VAL A 174 8.59 -11.23 1.32
C VAL A 174 10.02 -10.97 0.91
N ASN A 175 10.84 -10.54 1.85
CA ASN A 175 12.22 -10.14 1.61
C ASN A 175 13.15 -10.58 2.73
N PHE A 176 14.44 -10.54 2.44
CA PHE A 176 15.49 -10.74 3.42
C PHE A 176 16.58 -9.65 3.29
N LYS A 177 17.14 -9.26 4.44
CA LYS A 177 18.10 -8.17 4.55
C LYS A 177 19.41 -8.54 3.86
N ASP A 178 19.91 -7.66 3.00
CA ASP A 178 21.29 -7.67 2.54
C ASP A 178 22.15 -6.92 3.54
N TYR A 179 22.88 -7.64 4.37
CA TYR A 179 23.67 -7.05 5.47
C TYR A 179 24.82 -6.19 4.97
N GLU A 180 25.51 -6.59 3.91
CA GLU A 180 26.64 -5.84 3.38
C GLU A 180 26.19 -4.52 2.75
N ALA A 181 25.17 -4.58 1.90
CA ALA A 181 24.63 -3.39 1.26
C ALA A 181 23.94 -2.47 2.28
N SER A 182 23.22 -3.02 3.26
CA SER A 182 22.56 -2.23 4.32
C SER A 182 23.54 -1.44 5.17
N ARG A 183 24.72 -2.00 5.47
CA ARG A 183 25.76 -1.28 6.22
C ARG A 183 26.21 0.01 5.52
N ARG A 184 26.21 0.04 4.18
CA ARG A 184 26.53 1.26 3.43
C ARG A 184 25.46 2.33 3.56
N THR A 185 24.19 1.93 3.68
CA THR A 185 23.07 2.85 3.85
C THR A 185 22.87 3.32 5.28
N GLU A 186 23.42 2.62 6.27
CA GLU A 186 23.44 3.06 7.68
C GLU A 186 24.09 4.43 7.83
N LEU A 187 25.19 4.69 7.12
CA LEU A 187 25.86 5.99 7.09
C LEU A 187 24.93 7.13 6.63
N ILE A 188 24.04 6.85 5.69
CA ILE A 188 23.07 7.84 5.21
C ILE A 188 22.01 8.09 6.29
N SER A 189 21.54 7.04 6.94
CA SER A 189 20.55 7.14 8.02
C SER A 189 21.11 7.89 9.23
N GLU A 190 22.36 7.62 9.62
CA GLU A 190 23.05 8.32 10.70
C GLU A 190 23.23 9.82 10.43
N ASN A 191 23.29 10.22 9.16
CA ASN A 191 23.41 11.60 8.73
C ASN A 191 22.09 12.22 8.25
N ALA A 192 20.96 11.59 8.49
CA ALA A 192 19.66 12.05 7.98
C ALA A 192 19.31 13.48 8.40
N GLN A 193 19.63 13.89 9.64
CA GLN A 193 19.45 15.27 10.11
C GLN A 193 20.32 16.25 9.32
N TRP A 194 21.58 15.88 9.05
CA TRP A 194 22.45 16.74 8.25
C TRP A 194 21.88 16.96 6.84
N PHE A 195 21.35 15.92 6.19
CA PHE A 195 20.71 16.04 4.88
C PHE A 195 19.46 16.92 4.94
N GLU A 196 18.63 16.80 5.98
CA GLU A 196 17.46 17.66 6.17
C GLU A 196 17.88 19.13 6.29
N ASP A 197 18.85 19.42 7.18
CA ASP A 197 19.32 20.77 7.46
C ASP A 197 19.97 21.44 6.24
N ASN A 198 20.67 20.66 5.42
CA ASN A 198 21.39 21.16 4.24
C ASN A 198 20.64 20.97 2.92
N SER A 199 19.40 20.46 2.96
CA SER A 199 18.57 20.34 1.76
C SER A 199 18.21 21.73 1.18
N PRO A 200 17.98 21.86 -0.14
CA PRO A 200 17.57 23.13 -0.76
C PRO A 200 16.09 23.49 -0.50
N VAL A 201 15.46 22.81 0.44
CA VAL A 201 14.05 23.05 0.83
C VAL A 201 13.96 24.30 1.71
N ASP A 202 12.91 25.10 1.53
CA ASP A 202 12.63 26.27 2.38
C ASP A 202 12.55 25.85 3.86
N SER A 203 13.17 26.64 4.74
CA SER A 203 13.28 26.35 6.17
C SER A 203 11.94 26.10 6.86
N ARG A 204 10.85 26.68 6.34
CA ARG A 204 9.47 26.48 6.86
C ARG A 204 8.98 25.05 6.71
N PHE A 205 9.56 24.28 5.79
CA PHE A 205 9.21 22.88 5.51
C PHE A 205 10.22 21.88 6.04
N LYS A 206 11.34 22.36 6.61
CA LYS A 206 12.34 21.48 7.22
C LYS A 206 11.88 20.95 8.56
N LYS A 207 12.20 19.68 8.80
CA LYS A 207 11.93 19.04 10.09
C LYS A 207 12.98 19.45 11.10
N ALA A 208 12.55 19.92 12.27
CA ALA A 208 13.44 20.24 13.37
C ALA A 208 14.20 19.01 13.89
N GLU A 209 13.58 17.85 13.78
CA GLU A 209 14.16 16.56 14.17
C GLU A 209 13.71 15.49 13.17
N VAL A 210 14.68 14.81 12.56
CA VAL A 210 14.43 13.65 11.70
C VAL A 210 14.41 12.40 12.56
N LYS A 211 13.23 11.76 12.66
CA LYS A 211 13.03 10.55 13.46
C LYS A 211 12.97 9.31 12.59
N GLY A 212 13.62 8.24 13.04
CA GLY A 212 13.33 6.87 12.70
C GLY A 212 13.36 6.51 11.22
N VAL A 213 14.19 7.16 10.41
CA VAL A 213 14.38 6.70 9.03
C VAL A 213 15.35 5.52 9.06
N THR A 214 14.84 4.33 8.81
CA THR A 214 15.67 3.14 8.62
C THR A 214 15.84 2.88 7.14
N ALA A 215 17.06 3.03 6.62
CA ALA A 215 17.38 2.63 5.26
C ALA A 215 17.97 1.22 5.27
N LYS A 216 17.31 0.29 4.59
CA LYS A 216 17.77 -1.10 4.42
C LYS A 216 17.88 -1.43 2.94
N VAL A 217 18.84 -2.27 2.61
CA VAL A 217 18.89 -2.93 1.32
C VAL A 217 18.43 -4.38 1.50
N ILE A 218 17.51 -4.80 0.67
CA ILE A 218 16.89 -6.11 0.75
C ILE A 218 16.96 -6.84 -0.59
N ASN A 219 16.82 -8.15 -0.52
CA ASN A 219 16.51 -8.99 -1.66
C ASN A 219 15.10 -9.54 -1.51
N VAL A 220 14.25 -9.34 -2.51
CA VAL A 220 12.92 -9.89 -2.53
C VAL A 220 12.96 -11.38 -2.87
N ALA A 221 12.19 -12.17 -2.13
CA ALA A 221 12.02 -13.60 -2.36
C ALA A 221 10.69 -13.92 -3.05
N VAL A 222 9.61 -13.20 -2.70
CA VAL A 222 8.26 -13.41 -3.23
C VAL A 222 7.59 -12.07 -3.45
N LEU A 223 6.86 -11.96 -4.56
CA LEU A 223 5.97 -10.86 -4.90
C LEU A 223 4.57 -11.41 -5.17
N ALA A 224 3.56 -10.73 -4.71
CA ALA A 224 2.17 -11.11 -4.90
C ALA A 224 1.23 -9.89 -4.91
N GLY A 225 0.00 -10.07 -5.38
CA GLY A 225 -0.97 -9.00 -5.51
C GLY A 225 -0.49 -7.90 -6.44
N ASP A 226 -0.66 -6.64 -6.05
CA ASP A 226 -0.30 -5.48 -6.87
C ASP A 226 1.22 -5.31 -7.08
N CYS A 227 2.05 -5.98 -6.27
CA CYS A 227 3.50 -6.05 -6.47
C CYS A 227 3.92 -6.93 -7.65
N TYR A 228 2.99 -7.64 -8.31
CA TYR A 228 3.29 -8.51 -9.45
C TYR A 228 2.30 -8.26 -10.59
N PRO A 229 2.75 -8.10 -11.85
CA PRO A 229 4.14 -8.16 -12.33
C PRO A 229 4.93 -6.84 -12.20
N ALA A 230 4.31 -5.75 -11.77
CA ALA A 230 4.91 -4.43 -11.66
C ALA A 230 5.59 -4.27 -10.28
N ALA A 231 6.74 -4.92 -10.11
CA ALA A 231 7.47 -4.91 -8.85
C ALA A 231 8.02 -3.51 -8.51
N PRO A 232 7.92 -3.06 -7.24
CA PRO A 232 8.55 -1.84 -6.78
C PRO A 232 10.08 -1.99 -6.74
N ILE A 233 10.81 -0.93 -7.02
CA ILE A 233 12.28 -0.88 -6.85
C ILE A 233 12.70 -0.51 -5.43
N GLY A 234 11.75 -0.04 -4.64
CA GLY A 234 11.91 0.35 -3.25
C GLY A 234 10.58 0.58 -2.56
N ILE A 235 10.60 0.60 -1.25
CA ILE A 235 9.43 0.75 -0.39
C ILE A 235 9.71 1.83 0.64
N ASN A 236 8.71 2.64 0.97
CA ASN A 236 8.77 3.61 2.05
C ASN A 236 7.41 3.64 2.78
N LEU A 237 7.26 2.81 3.79
CA LEU A 237 6.01 2.59 4.50
C LEU A 237 6.17 2.84 6.02
N PRO A 238 5.05 3.06 6.73
CA PRO A 238 3.64 3.10 6.30
C PRO A 238 3.28 4.40 5.57
N ASN A 239 2.10 4.42 4.94
CA ASN A 239 1.57 5.61 4.24
C ASN A 239 0.88 6.60 5.18
N ALA A 240 0.43 6.17 6.37
CA ALA A 240 -0.25 7.02 7.34
C ALA A 240 0.70 8.12 7.90
N ASP A 241 0.41 9.39 7.59
CA ASP A 241 1.25 10.54 7.95
C ASP A 241 1.52 10.68 9.44
N TRP A 242 0.52 10.42 10.28
CA TRP A 242 0.69 10.53 11.73
C TRP A 242 1.62 9.45 12.28
N ILE A 243 1.56 8.21 11.73
CA ILE A 243 2.48 7.14 12.12
C ILE A 243 3.91 7.51 11.71
N ARG A 244 4.10 7.99 10.48
CA ARG A 244 5.41 8.45 9.99
C ARG A 244 5.99 9.56 10.85
N ARG A 245 5.16 10.49 11.28
CA ARG A 245 5.57 11.63 12.13
C ARG A 245 5.97 11.18 13.54
N GLU A 246 5.25 10.24 14.14
CA GLU A 246 5.39 9.88 15.54
C GLU A 246 6.27 8.64 15.76
N HIS A 247 6.26 7.70 14.82
CA HIS A 247 6.95 6.41 14.93
C HIS A 247 8.01 6.19 13.84
N GLY A 248 8.03 7.01 12.79
CA GLY A 248 8.98 6.87 11.69
C GLY A 248 8.47 6.01 10.54
N SER A 249 9.41 5.55 9.70
CA SER A 249 9.11 4.73 8.52
C SER A 249 10.25 3.77 8.21
N LYS A 250 9.93 2.65 7.55
CA LYS A 250 10.92 1.80 6.90
C LYS A 250 11.10 2.21 5.46
N SER A 251 12.34 2.56 5.08
CA SER A 251 12.75 2.77 3.69
C SER A 251 13.65 1.61 3.28
N VAL A 252 13.27 0.91 2.22
CA VAL A 252 14.04 -0.22 1.70
C VAL A 252 14.28 -0.07 0.21
N THR A 253 15.49 -0.46 -0.24
CA THR A 253 15.84 -0.58 -1.66
C THR A 253 15.91 -2.06 -2.01
N ILE A 254 15.30 -2.46 -3.11
CA ILE A 254 15.24 -3.86 -3.56
C ILE A 254 16.37 -4.10 -4.56
N ALA A 255 17.47 -4.67 -4.07
CA ALA A 255 18.72 -4.80 -4.85
C ALA A 255 18.59 -5.78 -6.02
N ASN A 256 18.01 -6.95 -5.81
CA ASN A 256 17.92 -7.97 -6.85
C ASN A 256 17.00 -7.58 -8.01
N LEU A 257 15.96 -6.80 -7.79
CA LEU A 257 15.13 -6.27 -8.87
C LEU A 257 15.85 -5.18 -9.66
N THR A 258 16.52 -4.25 -8.98
CA THR A 258 17.34 -3.23 -9.64
C THR A 258 18.43 -3.87 -10.50
N SER A 259 19.09 -4.92 -10.00
CA SER A 259 20.08 -5.67 -10.76
C SER A 259 19.48 -6.36 -11.98
N ALA A 260 18.29 -6.96 -11.86
CA ALA A 260 17.60 -7.61 -12.97
C ALA A 260 17.21 -6.61 -14.08
N TYR A 261 16.71 -5.43 -13.73
CA TYR A 261 16.42 -4.37 -14.69
C TYR A 261 17.67 -3.90 -15.43
N ASN A 262 18.80 -3.74 -14.73
CA ASN A 262 20.06 -3.34 -15.36
C ASN A 262 20.58 -4.39 -16.36
N VAL A 263 20.39 -5.68 -16.07
CA VAL A 263 20.74 -6.76 -17.01
C VAL A 263 19.80 -6.76 -18.23
N ALA A 264 18.52 -6.56 -18.02
CA ALA A 264 17.53 -6.54 -19.12
C ALA A 264 17.66 -5.32 -20.05
N ALA A 265 18.29 -4.23 -19.58
CA ALA A 265 18.50 -3.01 -20.34
C ALA A 265 19.79 -3.02 -21.20
N GLN A 266 20.64 -4.03 -21.05
CA GLN A 266 21.87 -4.26 -21.86
C GLN A 266 21.58 -5.11 -23.10
#